data_0a53a178decfddb4730137f7b2d5ebbc
#
_entry.id   0a53a178decfddb4730137f7b2d5ebbc
#
_cell.length_a   1.000
_cell.length_b   1.000
_cell.length_c   1.000
_cell.angle_alpha   90.00
_cell.angle_beta   90.00
_cell.angle_gamma   90.00
#
_symmetry.space_group_name_H-M   'P 1'
#
loop_
_entity.id
_entity.type
_entity.pdbx_description
1 polymer ?
#
loop_
_entity_poly.entity_id
_entity_poly.type
_entity_poly.pdbx_seq_one_letter_code
_entity_poly.pdbx_strand_id
1 'polypeptide(L)'
;MAELFGFKISRKNEEEGVVTFTSPSSDDGTIDIPGGGFYGSILDTDGRDRADTDLIRRYRDIAQQAECDTAIEDIVNEGIVSNESDISVQIELDNLPYPDRIKRKIRDEFEEVLRLLKFEEKGHDLFRRWYVDGRIYFHKIINTKNPKNGIVELRYVDPTKIKKVRQVEKELDQKSSIEKIKKIEEFYLYNDKGVENTGTGGLHGPNQGIRISPDAVTYVPSGLIDGNSGQVMSYLHKAIKPVNQLRMIEDSLVIYRISRAPERRIFYIDVGNLPKVKAEQYLKDVMNRYRNK
;
A
#
# COMPACT_ATOMS: atom_id res chain seq x y z
N MET A 1 -4.53 43.74 -22.69
CA MET A 1 -3.10 44.11 -22.44
C MET A 1 -3.10 45.44 -21.76
N ALA A 2 -2.54 45.57 -20.60
CA ALA A 2 -2.38 46.87 -19.93
C ALA A 2 -0.91 47.27 -20.01
N GLU A 3 -0.66 48.47 -20.47
CA GLU A 3 0.68 49.09 -20.46
C GLU A 3 0.77 50.03 -19.26
N LEU A 4 1.74 49.81 -18.39
CA LEU A 4 2.03 50.66 -17.27
C LEU A 4 3.51 51.05 -17.34
N PHE A 5 3.78 52.36 -17.43
CA PHE A 5 5.15 52.95 -17.49
C PHE A 5 6.05 52.37 -18.60
N GLY A 6 5.48 52.05 -19.80
CA GLY A 6 6.25 51.49 -20.90
C GLY A 6 6.56 49.98 -20.82
N PHE A 7 6.10 49.32 -19.76
CA PHE A 7 6.18 47.87 -19.62
C PHE A 7 4.86 47.26 -20.02
N LYS A 8 4.88 46.30 -20.99
CA LYS A 8 3.75 45.48 -21.31
C LYS A 8 3.57 44.44 -20.21
N ILE A 9 2.56 44.62 -19.37
CA ILE A 9 2.13 43.61 -18.41
C ILE A 9 1.27 42.63 -19.21
N SER A 10 1.92 41.61 -19.78
CA SER A 10 1.21 40.39 -20.13
C SER A 10 1.04 39.56 -18.86
N ARG A 11 -0.18 39.05 -18.58
CA ARG A 11 -0.28 37.86 -17.72
C ARG A 11 0.71 36.85 -18.29
N LYS A 12 1.57 36.30 -17.44
CA LYS A 12 2.38 35.11 -17.77
C LYS A 12 1.40 34.15 -18.44
N ASN A 13 1.53 33.96 -19.74
CA ASN A 13 0.73 32.97 -20.44
C ASN A 13 0.88 31.69 -19.63
N GLU A 14 -0.24 31.07 -19.29
CA GLU A 14 -0.25 29.65 -18.93
C GLU A 14 0.73 29.02 -19.91
N GLU A 15 1.76 28.40 -19.39
CA GLU A 15 2.82 27.80 -20.19
C GLU A 15 2.11 27.06 -21.32
N GLU A 16 2.38 27.44 -22.56
CA GLU A 16 1.90 26.68 -23.72
C GLU A 16 2.42 25.27 -23.47
N GLY A 17 1.50 24.40 -23.00
CA GLY A 17 1.86 23.08 -22.49
C GLY A 17 2.63 22.40 -23.59
N VAL A 18 3.79 21.88 -23.29
CA VAL A 18 4.60 21.09 -24.22
C VAL A 18 3.66 20.03 -24.79
N VAL A 19 3.37 20.16 -26.08
CA VAL A 19 2.45 19.26 -26.76
C VAL A 19 3.10 17.88 -26.80
N THR A 20 2.61 16.97 -26.00
CA THR A 20 3.10 15.59 -25.93
C THR A 20 1.95 14.61 -26.15
N PHE A 21 2.28 13.46 -26.69
CA PHE A 21 1.37 12.32 -26.82
C PHE A 21 1.53 11.30 -25.69
N THR A 22 2.58 11.47 -24.86
CA THR A 22 2.91 10.55 -23.76
C THR A 22 2.46 11.16 -22.45
N SER A 23 1.74 10.38 -21.62
CA SER A 23 1.45 10.76 -20.24
C SER A 23 2.75 10.90 -19.45
N PRO A 24 2.81 11.82 -18.46
CA PRO A 24 3.94 11.87 -17.54
C PRO A 24 4.16 10.50 -16.87
N SER A 25 5.41 10.13 -16.61
CA SER A 25 5.72 8.91 -15.87
C SER A 25 5.06 8.96 -14.49
N SER A 26 4.48 7.84 -14.07
CA SER A 26 3.86 7.70 -12.76
C SER A 26 4.87 7.08 -11.80
N ASP A 27 5.56 7.92 -11.03
CA ASP A 27 6.54 7.47 -10.03
C ASP A 27 5.90 7.28 -8.64
N ASP A 28 4.59 7.46 -8.53
CA ASP A 28 3.84 7.46 -7.28
C ASP A 28 2.63 6.50 -7.27
N GLY A 29 2.51 5.64 -8.28
CA GLY A 29 1.39 4.70 -8.41
C GLY A 29 0.09 5.35 -8.86
N THR A 30 0.13 6.57 -9.42
CA THR A 30 -1.05 7.23 -10.01
C THR A 30 -1.56 6.43 -11.20
N ILE A 31 -2.89 6.26 -11.27
CA ILE A 31 -3.54 5.58 -12.38
C ILE A 31 -4.03 6.61 -13.39
N ASP A 32 -3.64 6.42 -14.66
CA ASP A 32 -4.12 7.22 -15.76
C ASP A 32 -5.48 6.71 -16.25
N ILE A 33 -6.48 7.60 -16.29
CA ILE A 33 -7.79 7.31 -16.86
C ILE A 33 -8.07 8.24 -18.04
N PRO A 34 -8.72 7.75 -19.12
CA PRO A 34 -9.11 8.59 -20.25
C PRO A 34 -10.17 9.62 -19.82
N GLY A 35 -10.06 10.84 -20.34
CA GLY A 35 -11.02 11.90 -20.11
C GLY A 35 -12.39 11.58 -20.70
N GLY A 36 -13.46 12.02 -20.02
CA GLY A 36 -14.85 11.87 -20.48
C GLY A 36 -15.55 10.58 -20.09
N GLY A 37 -14.87 9.66 -19.36
CA GLY A 37 -15.46 8.44 -18.87
C GLY A 37 -16.11 8.57 -17.50
N PHE A 38 -17.03 7.65 -17.19
CA PHE A 38 -17.61 7.49 -15.87
C PHE A 38 -16.57 6.81 -14.95
N TYR A 39 -16.13 7.49 -13.89
CA TYR A 39 -15.00 7.06 -13.04
C TYR A 39 -15.13 5.63 -12.49
N GLY A 40 -16.35 5.18 -12.20
CA GLY A 40 -16.56 3.86 -11.60
C GLY A 40 -16.38 2.68 -12.55
N SER A 41 -16.65 2.84 -13.87
CA SER A 41 -16.51 1.74 -14.83
C SER A 41 -15.10 1.62 -15.40
N ILE A 42 -14.30 2.70 -15.34
CA ILE A 42 -12.97 2.74 -15.93
C ILE A 42 -11.91 2.22 -14.97
N LEU A 43 -12.06 2.51 -13.67
CA LEU A 43 -11.13 2.02 -12.66
C LEU A 43 -11.13 0.49 -12.53
N ASP A 44 -12.25 -0.17 -12.85
CA ASP A 44 -12.38 -1.63 -12.73
C ASP A 44 -12.02 -2.39 -14.03
N THR A 45 -11.83 -1.69 -15.16
CA THR A 45 -11.63 -2.34 -16.47
C THR A 45 -10.33 -3.15 -16.54
N ASP A 46 -9.28 -2.71 -15.84
CA ASP A 46 -7.97 -3.37 -15.84
C ASP A 46 -7.74 -4.29 -14.62
N GLY A 47 -8.67 -4.35 -13.66
CA GLY A 47 -8.51 -5.13 -12.43
C GLY A 47 -7.36 -4.66 -11.51
N ARG A 48 -6.71 -3.53 -11.84
CA ARG A 48 -5.56 -2.99 -11.10
C ARG A 48 -5.93 -2.55 -9.70
N ASP A 49 -7.14 -2.04 -9.52
CA ASP A 49 -7.61 -1.54 -8.22
C ASP A 49 -7.82 -2.66 -7.22
N ARG A 50 -8.39 -3.78 -7.67
CA ARG A 50 -8.48 -5.00 -6.85
C ARG A 50 -7.11 -5.56 -6.54
N ALA A 51 -6.23 -5.63 -7.55
CA ALA A 51 -4.87 -6.11 -7.37
C ALA A 51 -4.09 -5.28 -6.34
N ASP A 52 -4.25 -3.95 -6.34
CA ASP A 52 -3.57 -3.05 -5.41
C ASP A 52 -4.10 -3.21 -3.96
N THR A 53 -5.41 -3.25 -3.79
CA THR A 53 -6.05 -3.48 -2.48
C THR A 53 -5.75 -4.88 -1.94
N ASP A 54 -5.80 -5.91 -2.79
CA ASP A 54 -5.45 -7.28 -2.42
C ASP A 54 -3.98 -7.41 -2.05
N LEU A 55 -3.11 -6.65 -2.72
CA LEU A 55 -1.69 -6.61 -2.41
C LEU A 55 -1.44 -6.01 -1.02
N ILE A 56 -2.11 -4.89 -0.68
CA ILE A 56 -2.04 -4.29 0.67
C ILE A 56 -2.53 -5.29 1.73
N ARG A 57 -3.64 -5.98 1.48
CA ARG A 57 -4.16 -7.02 2.39
C ARG A 57 -3.15 -8.14 2.61
N ARG A 58 -2.51 -8.61 1.54
CA ARG A 58 -1.44 -9.63 1.63
C ARG A 58 -0.26 -9.15 2.44
N TYR A 59 0.16 -7.90 2.30
CA TYR A 59 1.23 -7.33 3.12
C TYR A 59 0.86 -7.32 4.60
N ARG A 60 -0.36 -6.90 4.93
CA ARG A 60 -0.88 -6.90 6.30
C ARG A 60 -0.97 -8.32 6.88
N ASP A 61 -1.36 -9.30 6.07
CA ASP A 61 -1.42 -10.71 6.47
C ASP A 61 -0.02 -11.29 6.75
N ILE A 62 0.95 -10.96 5.90
CA ILE A 62 2.35 -11.37 6.10
C ILE A 62 2.96 -10.68 7.32
N ALA A 63 2.65 -9.41 7.54
CA ALA A 63 3.14 -8.66 8.70
C ALA A 63 2.65 -9.20 10.04
N GLN A 64 1.60 -10.04 10.06
CA GLN A 64 1.10 -10.72 11.27
C GLN A 64 1.82 -12.05 11.55
N GLN A 65 2.68 -12.53 10.65
CA GLN A 65 3.49 -13.72 10.92
C GLN A 65 4.58 -13.40 11.95
N ALA A 66 4.80 -14.29 12.90
CA ALA A 66 5.69 -14.05 14.04
C ALA A 66 7.11 -13.62 13.63
N GLU A 67 7.67 -14.27 12.61
CA GLU A 67 9.02 -13.97 12.11
C GLU A 67 9.07 -12.60 11.42
N CYS A 68 8.03 -12.27 10.63
CA CYS A 68 7.94 -10.97 9.98
C CYS A 68 7.62 -9.85 10.95
N ASP A 69 6.74 -10.09 11.91
CA ASP A 69 6.35 -9.11 12.92
C ASP A 69 7.55 -8.69 13.77
N THR A 70 8.33 -9.66 14.29
CA THR A 70 9.56 -9.40 15.03
C THR A 70 10.57 -8.59 14.20
N ALA A 71 10.78 -8.97 12.95
CA ALA A 71 11.70 -8.24 12.07
C ALA A 71 11.23 -6.81 11.77
N ILE A 72 9.92 -6.61 11.61
CA ILE A 72 9.33 -5.27 11.41
C ILE A 72 9.49 -4.44 12.67
N GLU A 73 9.23 -5.02 13.85
CA GLU A 73 9.41 -4.33 15.13
C GLU A 73 10.87 -3.89 15.35
N ASP A 74 11.84 -4.75 15.04
CA ASP A 74 13.26 -4.41 15.12
C ASP A 74 13.58 -3.22 14.19
N ILE A 75 13.13 -3.25 12.93
CA ILE A 75 13.35 -2.16 11.97
C ILE A 75 12.68 -0.85 12.43
N VAL A 76 11.46 -0.94 12.96
CA VAL A 76 10.74 0.25 13.44
C VAL A 76 11.39 0.82 14.68
N ASN A 77 11.83 -0.03 15.61
CA ASN A 77 12.54 0.39 16.82
C ASN A 77 13.90 1.04 16.50
N GLU A 78 14.62 0.54 15.49
CA GLU A 78 15.86 1.17 15.04
C GLU A 78 15.61 2.48 14.28
N GLY A 79 14.50 2.56 13.53
CA GLY A 79 14.15 3.76 12.75
C GLY A 79 13.58 4.89 13.59
N ILE A 80 12.81 4.58 14.61
CA ILE A 80 12.15 5.55 15.51
C ILE A 80 12.71 5.34 16.92
N VAL A 81 13.93 5.80 17.14
CA VAL A 81 14.56 5.76 18.47
C VAL A 81 14.06 6.96 19.28
N SER A 82 13.50 6.70 20.44
CA SER A 82 13.16 7.71 21.45
C SER A 82 13.99 7.50 22.70
N ASN A 83 14.99 8.34 22.90
CA ASN A 83 15.73 8.41 24.16
C ASN A 83 15.26 9.63 24.95
N GLU A 84 15.43 9.63 26.28
CA GLU A 84 15.07 10.76 27.14
C GLU A 84 15.76 12.07 26.75
N SER A 85 16.88 12.00 26.02
CA SER A 85 17.71 13.14 25.62
C SER A 85 17.59 13.52 24.15
N ASP A 86 17.11 12.64 23.29
CA ASP A 86 17.12 12.85 21.84
C ASP A 86 15.72 12.78 21.25
N ILE A 87 15.39 13.76 20.43
CA ILE A 87 14.17 13.81 19.64
C ILE A 87 14.29 12.78 18.50
N SER A 88 13.28 11.94 18.32
CA SER A 88 13.28 10.86 17.33
C SER A 88 13.51 11.32 15.89
N VAL A 89 13.18 12.57 15.56
CA VAL A 89 13.35 13.17 14.22
C VAL A 89 13.81 14.60 14.36
N GLN A 90 14.92 14.92 13.71
CA GLN A 90 15.50 16.27 13.71
C GLN A 90 15.64 16.79 12.28
N ILE A 91 15.54 18.11 12.12
CA ILE A 91 15.80 18.76 10.84
C ILE A 91 17.19 19.39 10.85
N GLU A 92 18.04 18.97 9.93
CA GLU A 92 19.37 19.59 9.71
C GLU A 92 19.26 20.77 8.74
N LEU A 93 19.58 21.97 9.25
CA LEU A 93 19.52 23.20 8.48
C LEU A 93 20.89 23.85 8.29
N ASP A 94 21.96 23.19 8.73
CA ASP A 94 23.30 23.80 8.80
C ASP A 94 23.87 24.12 7.41
N ASN A 95 23.58 23.25 6.44
CA ASN A 95 24.05 23.39 5.05
C ASN A 95 23.22 24.36 4.18
N LEU A 96 22.12 24.93 4.73
CA LEU A 96 21.29 25.85 3.95
C LEU A 96 21.85 27.29 3.97
N PRO A 97 21.95 27.96 2.81
CA PRO A 97 22.48 29.33 2.69
C PRO A 97 21.44 30.38 3.10
N TYR A 98 20.69 30.12 4.18
CA TYR A 98 19.68 31.08 4.67
C TYR A 98 20.08 31.71 6.01
N PRO A 99 19.63 32.96 6.29
CA PRO A 99 19.82 33.59 7.59
C PRO A 99 19.17 32.80 8.73
N ASP A 100 19.74 32.89 9.93
CA ASP A 100 19.28 32.20 11.14
C ASP A 100 17.80 32.46 11.48
N ARG A 101 17.28 33.62 11.13
CA ARG A 101 15.86 33.95 11.30
C ARG A 101 14.95 33.02 10.47
N ILE A 102 15.38 32.68 9.25
CA ILE A 102 14.62 31.80 8.37
C ILE A 102 14.76 30.36 8.88
N LYS A 103 15.96 29.94 9.27
CA LYS A 103 16.22 28.62 9.84
C LYS A 103 15.37 28.37 11.08
N ARG A 104 15.22 29.34 11.98
CA ARG A 104 14.34 29.24 13.14
C ARG A 104 12.88 29.05 12.72
N LYS A 105 12.36 29.84 11.79
CA LYS A 105 10.99 29.64 11.30
C LYS A 105 10.76 28.27 10.73
N ILE A 106 11.73 27.72 10.00
CA ILE A 106 11.61 26.35 9.44
C ILE A 106 11.55 25.32 10.57
N ARG A 107 12.32 25.48 11.64
CA ARG A 107 12.25 24.61 12.82
C ARG A 107 10.89 24.71 13.51
N ASP A 108 10.40 25.91 13.74
CA ASP A 108 9.10 26.14 14.40
C ASP A 108 7.95 25.49 13.60
N GLU A 109 7.95 25.62 12.27
CA GLU A 109 6.96 24.97 11.39
C GLU A 109 7.11 23.44 11.38
N PHE A 110 8.32 22.93 11.45
CA PHE A 110 8.57 21.50 11.52
C PHE A 110 8.08 20.89 12.85
N GLU A 111 8.34 21.55 13.97
CA GLU A 111 7.82 21.16 15.28
C GLU A 111 6.29 21.16 15.30
N GLU A 112 5.65 22.14 14.63
CA GLU A 112 4.19 22.17 14.49
C GLU A 112 3.66 20.96 13.70
N VAL A 113 4.35 20.54 12.62
CA VAL A 113 3.99 19.35 11.86
C VAL A 113 4.13 18.10 12.72
N LEU A 114 5.20 17.95 13.50
CA LEU A 114 5.38 16.82 14.42
C LEU A 114 4.28 16.79 15.49
N ARG A 115 3.90 17.95 16.01
CA ARG A 115 2.80 18.08 16.97
C ARG A 115 1.45 17.67 16.35
N LEU A 116 1.16 18.09 15.12
CA LEU A 116 -0.06 17.73 14.40
C LEU A 116 -0.15 16.22 14.12
N LEU A 117 0.98 15.58 13.82
CA LEU A 117 1.10 14.13 13.65
C LEU A 117 1.02 13.39 14.98
N LYS A 118 1.21 14.09 16.12
CA LYS A 118 1.45 13.48 17.45
C LYS A 118 2.58 12.47 17.37
N PHE A 119 3.68 12.90 16.76
CA PHE A 119 4.74 11.98 16.37
C PHE A 119 5.39 11.27 17.56
N GLU A 120 5.52 11.93 18.70
CA GLU A 120 6.05 11.33 19.93
C GLU A 120 5.23 10.13 20.41
N GLU A 121 3.89 10.20 20.27
CA GLU A 121 2.99 9.11 20.69
C GLU A 121 2.76 8.06 19.60
N LYS A 122 2.71 8.50 18.34
CA LYS A 122 2.25 7.67 17.20
C LYS A 122 3.31 7.40 16.16
N GLY A 123 4.49 7.98 16.27
CA GLY A 123 5.55 7.86 15.26
C GLY A 123 5.88 6.41 14.91
N HIS A 124 6.00 5.55 15.93
CA HIS A 124 6.25 4.14 15.78
C HIS A 124 5.12 3.45 14.95
N ASP A 125 3.85 3.68 15.30
CA ASP A 125 2.69 3.11 14.58
C ASP A 125 2.58 3.65 13.15
N LEU A 126 2.83 4.95 12.94
CA LEU A 126 2.81 5.57 11.62
C LEU A 126 3.89 5.01 10.70
N PHE A 127 5.12 4.86 11.23
CA PHE A 127 6.23 4.29 10.47
C PHE A 127 5.97 2.81 10.14
N ARG A 128 5.48 2.03 11.10
CA ARG A 128 5.08 0.63 10.88
C ARG A 128 4.04 0.51 9.78
N ARG A 129 2.98 1.33 9.81
CA ARG A 129 1.94 1.34 8.76
C ARG A 129 2.50 1.68 7.38
N TRP A 130 3.35 2.71 7.32
CA TRP A 130 4.00 3.08 6.07
C TRP A 130 4.91 1.97 5.53
N TYR A 131 5.66 1.32 6.40
CA TYR A 131 6.55 0.22 6.05
C TYR A 131 5.78 -0.99 5.52
N VAL A 132 4.68 -1.37 6.20
CA VAL A 132 3.83 -2.52 5.84
C VAL A 132 3.01 -2.25 4.59
N ASP A 133 2.31 -1.12 4.51
CA ASP A 133 1.40 -0.83 3.40
C ASP A 133 2.14 -0.27 2.18
N GLY A 134 3.39 0.18 2.35
CA GLY A 134 4.19 0.82 1.30
C GLY A 134 3.73 2.22 0.93
N ARG A 135 2.75 2.77 1.65
CA ARG A 135 2.17 4.09 1.42
C ARG A 135 1.39 4.58 2.63
N ILE A 136 1.33 5.91 2.80
CA ILE A 136 0.53 6.52 3.85
C ILE A 136 -0.17 7.76 3.32
N TYR A 137 -1.39 7.99 3.77
CA TYR A 137 -2.22 9.14 3.38
C TYR A 137 -2.69 9.90 4.62
N PHE A 138 -2.61 11.22 4.54
CA PHE A 138 -3.17 12.13 5.55
C PHE A 138 -4.08 13.15 4.89
N HIS A 139 -5.29 13.26 5.42
CA HIS A 139 -6.21 14.33 5.07
C HIS A 139 -5.89 15.55 5.91
N LYS A 140 -5.61 16.68 5.25
CA LYS A 140 -5.33 17.98 5.86
C LYS A 140 -6.66 18.68 6.15
N ILE A 141 -6.97 18.86 7.43
CA ILE A 141 -8.19 19.55 7.86
C ILE A 141 -7.83 21.00 8.17
N ILE A 142 -8.50 21.91 7.47
CA ILE A 142 -8.31 23.36 7.58
C ILE A 142 -9.61 23.98 8.07
N ASN A 143 -9.51 24.99 8.95
CA ASN A 143 -10.66 25.77 9.37
C ASN A 143 -11.13 26.70 8.25
N THR A 144 -12.28 26.38 7.62
CA THR A 144 -12.85 27.17 6.53
C THR A 144 -13.22 28.61 6.91
N LYS A 145 -13.51 28.88 8.20
CA LYS A 145 -13.81 30.24 8.68
C LYS A 145 -12.55 31.10 8.81
N ASN A 146 -11.42 30.49 9.18
CA ASN A 146 -10.14 31.18 9.35
C ASN A 146 -8.99 30.37 8.70
N PRO A 147 -8.90 30.34 7.35
CA PRO A 147 -7.89 29.55 6.66
C PRO A 147 -6.45 29.99 6.92
N LYS A 148 -6.26 31.22 7.43
CA LYS A 148 -4.93 31.75 7.79
C LYS A 148 -4.29 31.04 8.97
N ASN A 149 -5.07 30.31 9.77
CA ASN A 149 -4.55 29.54 10.90
C ASN A 149 -3.81 28.26 10.47
N GLY A 150 -3.80 27.95 9.17
CA GLY A 150 -3.11 26.76 8.65
C GLY A 150 -3.88 25.46 8.87
N ILE A 151 -3.15 24.37 8.99
CA ILE A 151 -3.70 23.01 9.19
C ILE A 151 -4.04 22.84 10.67
N VAL A 152 -5.29 22.43 10.94
CA VAL A 152 -5.77 22.18 12.31
C VAL A 152 -5.51 20.75 12.75
N GLU A 153 -5.67 19.80 11.82
CA GLU A 153 -5.54 18.36 12.10
C GLU A 153 -5.04 17.63 10.87
N LEU A 154 -4.18 16.63 11.08
CA LEU A 154 -3.79 15.63 10.09
C LEU A 154 -4.46 14.31 10.43
N ARG A 155 -5.41 13.89 9.59
CA ARG A 155 -6.17 12.65 9.81
C ARG A 155 -5.65 11.55 8.89
N TYR A 156 -5.24 10.44 9.47
CA TYR A 156 -4.84 9.25 8.73
C TYR A 156 -6.02 8.69 7.92
N VAL A 157 -5.75 8.31 6.67
CA VAL A 157 -6.69 7.65 5.77
C VAL A 157 -6.13 6.29 5.36
N ASP A 158 -6.94 5.24 5.48
CA ASP A 158 -6.54 3.88 5.09
C ASP A 158 -6.27 3.81 3.57
N PRO A 159 -5.10 3.31 3.16
CA PRO A 159 -4.73 3.18 1.74
C PRO A 159 -5.69 2.34 0.90
N THR A 160 -6.49 1.46 1.53
CA THR A 160 -7.51 0.67 0.82
C THR A 160 -8.75 1.47 0.45
N LYS A 161 -8.93 2.66 1.05
CA LYS A 161 -10.09 3.53 0.87
C LYS A 161 -9.83 4.74 -0.03
N ILE A 162 -8.57 5.03 -0.33
CA ILE A 162 -8.17 6.20 -1.10
C ILE A 162 -7.19 5.84 -2.20
N LYS A 163 -7.31 6.52 -3.35
CA LYS A 163 -6.43 6.31 -4.49
C LYS A 163 -6.16 7.62 -5.22
N LYS A 164 -4.92 7.78 -5.72
CA LYS A 164 -4.56 8.89 -6.59
C LYS A 164 -4.85 8.54 -8.04
N VAL A 165 -5.58 9.40 -8.72
CA VAL A 165 -6.04 9.21 -10.10
C VAL A 165 -5.67 10.43 -10.92
N ARG A 166 -5.18 10.19 -12.12
CA ARG A 166 -4.88 11.20 -13.15
C ARG A 166 -5.81 11.01 -14.33
N GLN A 167 -6.60 12.02 -14.61
CA GLN A 167 -7.46 12.06 -15.78
C GLN A 167 -6.72 12.75 -16.93
N VAL A 168 -6.57 12.04 -18.04
CA VAL A 168 -5.88 12.54 -19.23
C VAL A 168 -6.91 12.75 -20.33
N GLU A 169 -7.16 14.01 -20.67
CA GLU A 169 -8.00 14.35 -21.83
C GLU A 169 -7.11 14.44 -23.07
N LYS A 170 -7.44 13.64 -24.09
CA LYS A 170 -6.76 13.64 -25.37
C LYS A 170 -7.62 14.30 -26.42
N GLU A 171 -7.02 15.03 -27.33
CA GLU A 171 -7.65 15.63 -28.48
C GLU A 171 -6.94 15.19 -29.77
N LEU A 172 -7.72 14.77 -30.76
CA LEU A 172 -7.18 14.39 -32.05
C LEU A 172 -6.84 15.66 -32.87
N ASP A 173 -5.57 15.84 -33.16
CA ASP A 173 -5.13 16.91 -34.06
C ASP A 173 -5.55 16.58 -35.51
N GLN A 174 -6.50 17.33 -36.03
CA GLN A 174 -7.04 17.13 -37.40
C GLN A 174 -5.97 17.24 -38.51
N LYS A 175 -4.83 17.90 -38.25
CA LYS A 175 -3.77 18.07 -39.24
C LYS A 175 -2.77 16.93 -39.27
N SER A 176 -2.44 16.39 -38.10
CA SER A 176 -1.41 15.36 -37.94
C SER A 176 -1.99 13.95 -37.67
N SER A 177 -3.31 13.83 -37.45
CA SER A 177 -3.97 12.58 -37.02
C SER A 177 -3.36 11.93 -35.79
N ILE A 178 -2.67 12.72 -34.96
CA ILE A 178 -2.03 12.27 -33.72
C ILE A 178 -2.89 12.74 -32.55
N GLU A 179 -3.12 11.84 -31.57
CA GLU A 179 -3.74 12.20 -30.30
C GLU A 179 -2.75 13.00 -29.45
N LYS A 180 -3.11 14.22 -29.13
CA LYS A 180 -2.33 15.10 -28.24
C LYS A 180 -3.04 15.22 -26.90
N ILE A 181 -2.27 15.31 -25.82
CA ILE A 181 -2.82 15.55 -24.49
C ILE A 181 -3.24 17.02 -24.42
N LYS A 182 -4.54 17.24 -24.13
CA LYS A 182 -5.14 18.57 -23.98
C LYS A 182 -5.09 19.04 -22.55
N LYS A 183 -5.43 18.16 -21.60
CA LYS A 183 -5.55 18.48 -20.18
C LYS A 183 -5.22 17.28 -19.34
N ILE A 184 -4.53 17.55 -18.24
CA ILE A 184 -4.22 16.57 -17.19
C ILE A 184 -4.82 17.09 -15.90
N GLU A 185 -5.69 16.31 -15.25
CA GLU A 185 -6.25 16.60 -13.95
C GLU A 185 -5.89 15.50 -12.98
N GLU A 186 -5.26 15.84 -11.86
CA GLU A 186 -4.98 14.91 -10.77
C GLU A 186 -5.95 15.14 -9.62
N PHE A 187 -6.43 14.06 -9.02
CA PHE A 187 -7.30 14.09 -7.86
C PHE A 187 -7.22 12.79 -7.07
N TYR A 188 -7.69 12.80 -5.84
CA TYR A 188 -7.87 11.60 -5.05
C TYR A 188 -9.32 11.15 -5.12
N LEU A 189 -9.51 9.84 -5.22
CA LEU A 189 -10.82 9.20 -5.12
C LEU A 189 -10.90 8.48 -3.77
N TYR A 190 -11.86 8.86 -2.96
CA TYR A 190 -12.11 8.26 -1.65
C TYR A 190 -13.44 7.52 -1.63
N ASN A 191 -13.44 6.28 -1.10
CA ASN A 191 -14.64 5.51 -0.87
C ASN A 191 -14.56 4.82 0.51
N ASP A 192 -15.50 5.09 1.38
CA ASP A 192 -15.52 4.53 2.73
C ASP A 192 -15.64 3.00 2.76
N LYS A 193 -16.27 2.39 1.76
CA LYS A 193 -16.39 0.94 1.60
C LYS A 193 -15.19 0.26 0.92
N GLY A 194 -14.17 1.02 0.57
CA GLY A 194 -13.00 0.58 -0.19
C GLY A 194 -13.09 0.95 -1.67
N VAL A 195 -11.95 1.24 -2.28
CA VAL A 195 -11.84 1.69 -3.69
C VAL A 195 -12.29 0.59 -4.66
N GLU A 196 -12.09 -0.69 -4.31
CA GLU A 196 -12.53 -1.85 -5.09
C GLU A 196 -14.04 -1.90 -5.35
N ASN A 197 -14.83 -1.26 -4.48
CA ASN A 197 -16.29 -1.19 -4.60
C ASN A 197 -16.78 0.01 -5.43
N THR A 198 -15.85 0.80 -5.96
CA THR A 198 -16.19 1.96 -6.79
C THR A 198 -16.53 1.46 -8.19
N GLY A 199 -17.77 1.53 -8.60
CA GLY A 199 -18.19 1.14 -9.96
C GLY A 199 -19.34 0.15 -10.08
N THR A 200 -19.76 -0.48 -8.97
CA THR A 200 -20.90 -1.44 -8.99
C THR A 200 -22.27 -0.74 -9.00
N GLY A 201 -22.30 0.59 -8.92
CA GLY A 201 -23.53 1.40 -8.97
C GLY A 201 -23.58 2.23 -10.25
N GLY A 202 -24.72 2.23 -10.94
CA GLY A 202 -24.95 3.10 -12.11
C GLY A 202 -24.77 4.59 -11.79
N LEU A 203 -25.06 5.49 -12.76
CA LEU A 203 -24.80 6.94 -12.75
C LEU A 203 -25.13 7.72 -11.45
N HIS A 204 -25.88 7.13 -10.53
CA HIS A 204 -26.28 7.70 -9.22
C HIS A 204 -26.27 6.66 -8.08
N GLY A 205 -25.42 5.62 -8.17
CA GLY A 205 -25.35 4.57 -7.15
C GLY A 205 -24.65 5.03 -5.86
N PRO A 206 -24.98 4.43 -4.69
CA PRO A 206 -24.41 4.77 -3.38
C PRO A 206 -22.91 4.42 -3.24
N ASN A 207 -22.28 3.85 -4.27
CA ASN A 207 -20.88 3.42 -4.30
C ASN A 207 -19.97 4.36 -5.09
N GLN A 208 -20.44 5.58 -5.39
CA GLN A 208 -19.60 6.59 -6.04
C GLN A 208 -18.58 7.14 -5.05
N GLY A 209 -17.28 7.04 -5.41
CA GLY A 209 -16.22 7.62 -4.60
C GLY A 209 -16.29 9.15 -4.59
N ILE A 210 -15.82 9.76 -3.51
CA ILE A 210 -15.73 11.21 -3.36
C ILE A 210 -14.43 11.68 -4.02
N ARG A 211 -14.55 12.64 -4.94
CA ARG A 211 -13.38 13.29 -5.54
C ARG A 211 -12.82 14.33 -4.57
N ILE A 212 -11.53 14.23 -4.26
CA ILE A 212 -10.82 15.12 -3.34
C ILE A 212 -9.68 15.80 -4.09
N SER A 213 -9.53 17.11 -3.86
CA SER A 213 -8.42 17.87 -4.44
C SER A 213 -7.07 17.37 -3.92
N PRO A 214 -6.00 17.39 -4.74
CA PRO A 214 -4.64 17.02 -4.34
C PRO A 214 -4.14 17.84 -3.14
N ASP A 215 -4.54 19.11 -3.05
CA ASP A 215 -4.13 19.99 -1.97
C ASP A 215 -4.66 19.56 -0.59
N ALA A 216 -5.76 18.81 -0.55
CA ALA A 216 -6.40 18.37 0.70
C ALA A 216 -5.76 17.12 1.29
N VAL A 217 -4.91 16.40 0.54
CA VAL A 217 -4.32 15.14 0.96
C VAL A 217 -2.79 15.24 0.87
N THR A 218 -2.11 14.70 1.87
CA THR A 218 -0.66 14.42 1.81
C THR A 218 -0.49 12.93 1.58
N TYR A 219 0.30 12.57 0.59
CA TYR A 219 0.59 11.20 0.19
C TYR A 219 2.09 10.95 0.18
N VAL A 220 2.51 9.88 0.85
CA VAL A 220 3.92 9.47 0.92
C VAL A 220 4.03 8.01 0.53
N PRO A 221 4.50 7.69 -0.70
CA PRO A 221 4.79 6.33 -1.14
C PRO A 221 6.11 5.81 -0.57
N SER A 222 6.32 4.51 -0.64
CA SER A 222 7.57 3.85 -0.24
C SER A 222 8.77 4.18 -1.14
N GLY A 223 8.52 4.68 -2.35
CA GLY A 223 9.53 4.84 -3.40
C GLY A 223 9.87 3.56 -4.16
N LEU A 224 9.30 2.43 -3.78
CA LEU A 224 9.44 1.17 -4.51
C LEU A 224 8.28 1.03 -5.50
N ILE A 225 8.61 1.02 -6.78
CA ILE A 225 7.62 0.95 -7.87
C ILE A 225 7.90 -0.27 -8.72
N ASP A 226 6.86 -1.00 -9.06
CA ASP A 226 6.95 -2.07 -10.06
C ASP A 226 7.10 -1.45 -11.46
N GLY A 227 8.22 -1.73 -12.12
CA GLY A 227 8.54 -1.19 -13.44
C GLY A 227 7.53 -1.58 -14.54
N ASN A 228 6.76 -2.65 -14.35
CA ASN A 228 5.81 -3.12 -15.35
C ASN A 228 4.41 -2.51 -15.16
N SER A 229 3.94 -2.47 -13.92
CA SER A 229 2.57 -2.05 -13.60
C SER A 229 2.49 -0.60 -13.10
N GLY A 230 3.62 0.00 -12.70
CA GLY A 230 3.63 1.31 -12.05
C GLY A 230 3.01 1.33 -10.65
N GLN A 231 2.74 0.14 -10.06
CA GLN A 231 2.17 0.03 -8.72
C GLN A 231 3.22 0.27 -7.64
N VAL A 232 2.83 0.97 -6.58
CA VAL A 232 3.68 1.15 -5.39
C VAL A 232 3.74 -0.14 -4.61
N MET A 233 4.94 -0.60 -4.32
CA MET A 233 5.20 -1.81 -3.55
C MET A 233 5.59 -1.48 -2.11
N SER A 234 5.25 -2.37 -1.19
CA SER A 234 5.77 -2.36 0.18
C SER A 234 7.19 -2.94 0.25
N TYR A 235 7.91 -2.61 1.29
CA TYR A 235 9.19 -3.29 1.62
C TYR A 235 9.00 -4.79 1.85
N LEU A 236 7.81 -5.22 2.29
CA LEU A 236 7.44 -6.63 2.46
C LEU A 236 7.17 -7.39 1.17
N HIS A 237 7.16 -6.72 0.00
CA HIS A 237 6.84 -7.38 -1.27
C HIS A 237 7.75 -8.59 -1.54
N LYS A 238 9.04 -8.45 -1.24
CA LYS A 238 10.02 -9.53 -1.43
C LYS A 238 9.82 -10.70 -0.45
N ALA A 239 9.17 -10.48 0.68
CA ALA A 239 8.90 -11.48 1.71
C ALA A 239 7.68 -12.36 1.39
N ILE A 240 6.80 -11.97 0.46
CA ILE A 240 5.57 -12.73 0.12
C ILE A 240 5.88 -14.19 -0.22
N LYS A 241 6.82 -14.40 -1.13
CA LYS A 241 7.15 -15.74 -1.62
C LYS A 241 7.79 -16.63 -0.55
N PRO A 242 8.88 -16.20 0.14
CA PRO A 242 9.54 -17.02 1.15
C PRO A 242 8.62 -17.31 2.36
N VAL A 243 7.80 -16.36 2.79
CA VAL A 243 6.86 -16.58 3.91
C VAL A 243 5.78 -17.59 3.56
N ASN A 244 5.22 -17.54 2.35
CA ASN A 244 4.26 -18.55 1.90
C ASN A 244 4.90 -19.94 1.80
N GLN A 245 6.17 -20.01 1.38
CA GLN A 245 6.90 -21.29 1.35
C GLN A 245 7.17 -21.82 2.75
N LEU A 246 7.51 -20.96 3.71
CA LEU A 246 7.70 -21.33 5.12
C LEU A 246 6.42 -21.92 5.69
N ARG A 247 5.28 -21.24 5.53
CA ARG A 247 3.95 -21.75 5.94
C ARG A 247 3.67 -23.14 5.39
N MET A 248 3.91 -23.35 4.09
CA MET A 248 3.70 -24.68 3.48
C MET A 248 4.61 -25.75 4.10
N ILE A 249 5.85 -25.43 4.44
CA ILE A 249 6.78 -26.37 5.08
C ILE A 249 6.32 -26.68 6.50
N GLU A 250 5.91 -25.70 7.27
CA GLU A 250 5.38 -25.87 8.63
C GLU A 250 4.15 -26.76 8.64
N ASP A 251 3.16 -26.47 7.80
CA ASP A 251 1.95 -27.29 7.64
C ASP A 251 2.29 -28.73 7.25
N SER A 252 3.19 -28.89 6.29
CA SER A 252 3.66 -30.20 5.84
C SER A 252 4.36 -30.98 6.94
N LEU A 253 5.16 -30.30 7.78
CA LEU A 253 5.86 -30.91 8.91
C LEU A 253 4.85 -31.39 9.96
N VAL A 254 3.83 -30.59 10.28
CA VAL A 254 2.76 -30.96 11.21
C VAL A 254 2.01 -32.18 10.71
N ILE A 255 1.56 -32.16 9.43
CA ILE A 255 0.87 -33.30 8.81
C ILE A 255 1.75 -34.55 8.84
N TYR A 256 3.01 -34.41 8.49
CA TYR A 256 3.96 -35.54 8.53
C TYR A 256 4.11 -36.12 9.94
N ARG A 257 4.21 -35.26 10.97
CA ARG A 257 4.30 -35.74 12.36
C ARG A 257 3.03 -36.42 12.82
N ILE A 258 1.85 -35.86 12.51
CA ILE A 258 0.55 -36.45 12.85
C ILE A 258 0.39 -37.81 12.15
N SER A 259 0.75 -37.92 10.87
CA SER A 259 0.62 -39.15 10.11
C SER A 259 1.61 -40.23 10.57
N ARG A 260 2.73 -39.87 11.14
CA ARG A 260 3.76 -40.77 11.67
C ARG A 260 3.69 -41.02 13.19
N ALA A 261 2.88 -40.24 13.92
CA ALA A 261 2.69 -40.41 15.36
C ALA A 261 2.15 -41.78 15.76
N PRO A 262 1.27 -42.48 14.97
CA PRO A 262 0.94 -43.85 15.25
C PRO A 262 2.18 -44.72 15.09
N GLU A 263 2.65 -45.31 16.20
CA GLU A 263 3.70 -46.31 16.16
C GLU A 263 3.37 -47.41 15.14
N ARG A 264 4.20 -47.59 14.15
CA ARG A 264 4.11 -48.73 13.25
C ARG A 264 4.71 -49.92 13.98
N ARG A 265 3.87 -50.72 14.61
CA ARG A 265 4.29 -51.99 15.22
C ARG A 265 4.35 -53.04 14.13
N ILE A 266 5.53 -53.55 13.86
CA ILE A 266 5.74 -54.70 12.97
C ILE A 266 5.83 -55.95 13.84
N PHE A 267 4.91 -56.85 13.68
CA PHE A 267 4.91 -58.13 14.38
C PHE A 267 5.48 -59.21 13.46
N TYR A 268 6.58 -59.78 13.85
CA TYR A 268 7.12 -60.98 13.21
C TYR A 268 6.56 -62.18 13.97
N ILE A 269 5.75 -62.99 13.26
CA ILE A 269 5.12 -64.17 13.86
C ILE A 269 5.71 -65.37 13.17
N ASP A 270 6.45 -66.19 13.92
CA ASP A 270 6.93 -67.46 13.42
C ASP A 270 5.76 -68.47 13.39
N VAL A 271 5.46 -68.96 12.20
CA VAL A 271 4.38 -69.92 11.95
C VAL A 271 4.90 -71.36 11.82
N GLY A 272 6.19 -71.57 11.99
CA GLY A 272 6.80 -72.88 11.86
C GLY A 272 6.47 -73.58 10.54
N ASN A 273 6.19 -74.88 10.60
CA ASN A 273 5.86 -75.71 9.42
C ASN A 273 4.37 -75.73 9.06
N LEU A 274 3.59 -74.72 9.42
CA LEU A 274 2.16 -74.63 9.08
C LEU A 274 1.94 -74.49 7.56
N PRO A 275 0.97 -75.21 6.97
CA PRO A 275 0.58 -74.96 5.58
C PRO A 275 0.15 -73.49 5.39
N LYS A 276 0.50 -72.89 4.23
CA LYS A 276 0.30 -71.47 3.90
C LYS A 276 -1.12 -70.96 4.24
N VAL A 277 -2.15 -71.71 3.92
CA VAL A 277 -3.56 -71.34 4.18
C VAL A 277 -3.86 -71.23 5.67
N LYS A 278 -3.33 -72.15 6.49
CA LYS A 278 -3.52 -72.10 7.96
C LYS A 278 -2.69 -70.98 8.60
N ALA A 279 -1.50 -70.69 8.06
CA ALA A 279 -0.67 -69.58 8.48
C ALA A 279 -1.35 -68.21 8.22
N GLU A 280 -1.97 -68.04 7.06
CA GLU A 280 -2.73 -66.83 6.73
C GLU A 280 -3.98 -66.65 7.61
N GLN A 281 -4.69 -67.73 7.94
CA GLN A 281 -5.81 -67.68 8.89
C GLN A 281 -5.35 -67.29 10.29
N TYR A 282 -4.26 -67.87 10.78
CA TYR A 282 -3.70 -67.53 12.08
C TYR A 282 -3.27 -66.07 12.15
N LEU A 283 -2.62 -65.53 11.09
CA LEU A 283 -2.27 -64.15 10.99
C LEU A 283 -3.50 -63.22 11.01
N LYS A 284 -4.56 -63.57 10.31
CA LYS A 284 -5.81 -62.82 10.35
C LYS A 284 -6.46 -62.82 11.72
N ASP A 285 -6.46 -63.92 12.42
CA ASP A 285 -7.00 -64.04 13.78
C ASP A 285 -6.20 -63.19 14.78
N VAL A 286 -4.88 -63.21 14.69
CA VAL A 286 -4.01 -62.37 15.51
C VAL A 286 -4.23 -60.87 15.19
N MET A 287 -4.29 -60.48 13.91
CA MET A 287 -4.59 -59.10 13.51
C MET A 287 -5.94 -58.62 14.05
N ASN A 288 -7.00 -59.47 13.99
CA ASN A 288 -8.32 -59.14 14.48
C ASN A 288 -8.35 -58.96 16.00
N ARG A 289 -7.60 -59.76 16.75
CA ARG A 289 -7.48 -59.63 18.22
C ARG A 289 -6.76 -58.33 18.63
N TYR A 290 -5.75 -57.90 17.85
CA TYR A 290 -5.04 -56.63 18.12
C TYR A 290 -5.82 -55.40 17.64
N ARG A 291 -6.66 -55.52 16.63
CA ARG A 291 -7.50 -54.43 16.12
C ARG A 291 -8.68 -54.11 17.04
N ASN A 292 -9.16 -55.08 17.82
CA ASN A 292 -10.31 -54.95 18.72
C ASN A 292 -9.92 -54.61 20.18
N LYS A 293 -8.67 -54.29 20.44
CA LYS A 293 -8.18 -53.68 21.69
C LYS A 293 -7.89 -52.20 21.49
#